data_3c526e691ab4b9f8f0828e7c2817e1f3
#
_entry.id   3c526e691ab4b9f8f0828e7c2817e1f3
#
_cell.length_a   1.000
_cell.length_b   1.000
_cell.length_c   1.000
_cell.angle_alpha   90.00
_cell.angle_beta   90.00
_cell.angle_gamma   90.00
#
_symmetry.space_group_name_H-M   'P 1'
#
loop_
_entity.id
_entity.type
_entity.pdbx_description
1 polymer ?
#
loop_
_entity_poly.entity_id
_entity_poly.type
_entity_poly.pdbx_seq_one_letter_code
_entity_poly.pdbx_strand_id
1 'polypeptide(L)'
;KKLAHQVESEFMRDKKLHEVDEDLFYSIDEKTHVIDITDKGRNELAPNQPEVFIIPDLGEILHDIDSNDSISEIEKNQRKEKAHQSHAEISGKIHNMSQLLRAFTLYEKDIEYVVQDSKVQIVDEFTGRVLAGRRYSDGLHQALETKENVKVERETQTLATITIQNYFRMYDKLAGMTGTAETEAEEFGSIYNLEVVIIPTHKPVLRDDRNDLIYKTKREKYNAVVDEIALRSNEGQPTLVGTISVEASELLSRMLKRKGITHNVLNAKQHKSEAEIVARAGQKGAVTIATNMAGRGTDIKLGDGVKELGGLHIIGTERHESRRLSLIHISEPTRHRYI
;
A
#
# COMPACT_ATOMS: atom_id res chain seq x y z
N LYS A 1 19.76 7.50 -9.93
CA LYS A 1 19.02 8.67 -9.37
C LYS A 1 19.89 9.93 -9.23
N LYS A 2 21.06 9.94 -8.54
CA LYS A 2 21.90 11.16 -8.42
C LYS A 2 22.42 11.70 -9.75
N LEU A 3 22.84 10.82 -10.68
CA LEU A 3 23.33 11.23 -11.99
C LEU A 3 22.22 11.78 -12.88
N ALA A 4 21.03 11.15 -12.89
CA ALA A 4 19.86 11.63 -13.61
C ALA A 4 19.44 13.03 -13.14
N HIS A 5 19.34 13.23 -11.82
CA HIS A 5 19.03 14.56 -11.24
C HIS A 5 20.07 15.63 -11.56
N GLN A 6 21.32 15.25 -11.71
CA GLN A 6 22.42 16.16 -12.06
C GLN A 6 22.31 16.59 -13.52
N VAL A 7 22.06 15.65 -14.42
CA VAL A 7 21.86 15.90 -15.86
C VAL A 7 20.60 16.75 -16.07
N GLU A 8 19.45 16.37 -15.48
CA GLU A 8 18.21 17.17 -15.55
C GLU A 8 18.42 18.60 -15.08
N SER A 9 19.13 18.82 -13.96
CA SER A 9 19.38 20.17 -13.44
C SER A 9 20.32 21.00 -14.33
N GLU A 10 21.26 20.38 -15.04
CA GLU A 10 22.12 21.05 -16.03
C GLU A 10 21.32 21.47 -17.26
N PHE A 11 20.52 20.58 -17.83
CA PHE A 11 19.65 20.87 -18.98
C PHE A 11 18.53 21.88 -18.65
N MET A 12 17.96 21.84 -17.43
CA MET A 12 17.03 22.86 -16.94
C MET A 12 17.68 24.24 -16.88
N ARG A 13 18.91 24.32 -16.37
CA ARG A 13 19.65 25.60 -16.27
C ARG A 13 19.91 26.19 -17.64
N ASP A 14 20.20 25.37 -18.63
CA ASP A 14 20.55 25.78 -19.98
C ASP A 14 19.29 25.94 -20.89
N LYS A 15 18.08 25.76 -20.35
CA LYS A 15 16.78 25.80 -21.08
C LYS A 15 16.69 24.81 -22.25
N LYS A 16 17.38 23.69 -22.17
CA LYS A 16 17.49 22.67 -23.22
C LYS A 16 16.83 21.35 -22.83
N LEU A 17 15.81 21.37 -21.99
CA LEU A 17 15.14 20.17 -21.50
C LEU A 17 14.59 19.30 -22.65
N HIS A 18 14.16 19.92 -23.75
CA HIS A 18 13.67 19.23 -24.94
C HIS A 18 14.77 18.46 -25.71
N GLU A 19 16.06 18.82 -25.54
CA GLU A 19 17.18 18.10 -26.15
C GLU A 19 17.52 16.81 -25.40
N VAL A 20 17.05 16.64 -24.14
CA VAL A 20 17.36 15.42 -23.34
C VAL A 20 16.74 14.18 -23.95
N ASP A 21 15.56 14.32 -24.56
CA ASP A 21 14.80 13.18 -25.12
C ASP A 21 15.32 12.75 -26.51
N GLU A 22 16.06 13.60 -27.21
CA GLU A 22 16.56 13.32 -28.56
C GLU A 22 17.53 12.11 -28.62
N ASP A 23 18.32 11.92 -27.56
CA ASP A 23 19.28 10.82 -27.46
C ASP A 23 18.73 9.56 -26.76
N LEU A 24 17.55 9.63 -26.18
CA LEU A 24 16.93 8.52 -25.44
C LEU A 24 16.01 7.71 -26.35
N PHE A 25 15.82 6.42 -26.03
CA PHE A 25 14.85 5.56 -26.69
C PHE A 25 13.44 5.72 -26.13
N TYR A 26 13.33 6.10 -24.85
CA TYR A 26 12.09 6.39 -24.16
C TYR A 26 12.36 7.34 -22.99
N SER A 27 11.35 8.08 -22.59
CA SER A 27 11.35 8.92 -21.39
C SER A 27 10.39 8.37 -20.34
N ILE A 28 10.69 8.60 -19.06
CA ILE A 28 9.90 8.11 -17.92
C ILE A 28 9.57 9.27 -17.02
N ASP A 29 8.29 9.47 -16.73
CA ASP A 29 7.85 10.26 -15.59
C ASP A 29 7.55 9.33 -14.40
N GLU A 30 8.47 9.29 -13.44
CA GLU A 30 8.34 8.44 -12.23
C GLU A 30 7.14 8.84 -11.36
N LYS A 31 6.64 10.08 -11.45
CA LYS A 31 5.52 10.56 -10.63
C LYS A 31 4.16 10.12 -11.17
N THR A 32 4.01 10.19 -12.47
CA THR A 32 2.77 9.81 -13.15
C THR A 32 2.79 8.37 -13.65
N HIS A 33 3.95 7.70 -13.58
CA HIS A 33 4.18 6.36 -14.11
C HIS A 33 3.88 6.28 -15.63
N VAL A 34 4.11 7.37 -16.34
CA VAL A 34 3.93 7.44 -17.79
C VAL A 34 5.28 7.21 -18.46
N ILE A 35 5.25 6.43 -19.55
CA ILE A 35 6.41 6.19 -20.39
C ILE A 35 6.06 6.55 -21.82
N ASP A 36 6.85 7.43 -22.40
CA ASP A 36 6.73 7.85 -23.79
C ASP A 36 7.91 7.34 -24.60
N ILE A 37 7.63 6.78 -25.77
CA ILE A 37 8.64 6.30 -26.71
C ILE A 37 9.06 7.46 -27.60
N THR A 38 10.36 7.78 -27.61
CA THR A 38 10.93 8.85 -28.45
C THR A 38 10.98 8.46 -29.93
N ASP A 39 11.24 9.42 -30.81
CA ASP A 39 11.43 9.14 -32.25
C ASP A 39 12.57 8.17 -32.51
N LYS A 40 13.66 8.28 -31.76
CA LYS A 40 14.78 7.34 -31.80
C LYS A 40 14.33 5.92 -31.41
N GLY A 41 13.54 5.82 -30.35
CA GLY A 41 12.96 4.53 -29.90
C GLY A 41 12.05 3.91 -30.95
N ARG A 42 11.18 4.69 -31.60
CA ARG A 42 10.29 4.22 -32.67
C ARG A 42 11.09 3.70 -33.89
N ASN A 43 12.13 4.44 -34.29
CA ASN A 43 13.01 4.05 -35.40
C ASN A 43 13.80 2.76 -35.08
N GLU A 44 14.22 2.56 -33.83
CA GLU A 44 14.91 1.32 -33.44
C GLU A 44 13.97 0.12 -33.38
N LEU A 45 12.74 0.31 -32.86
CA LEU A 45 11.72 -0.75 -32.76
C LEU A 45 11.17 -1.17 -34.12
N ALA A 46 11.02 -0.24 -35.05
CA ALA A 46 10.52 -0.50 -36.40
C ALA A 46 11.31 0.28 -37.48
N PRO A 47 12.56 -0.15 -37.80
CA PRO A 47 13.43 0.59 -38.72
C PRO A 47 12.83 0.80 -40.12
N ASN A 48 11.95 -0.09 -40.55
CA ASN A 48 11.33 -0.03 -41.90
C ASN A 48 9.94 0.64 -41.89
N GLN A 49 9.32 0.80 -40.73
CA GLN A 49 7.95 1.33 -40.59
C GLN A 49 7.78 2.06 -39.23
N PRO A 50 8.48 3.13 -38.93
CA PRO A 50 8.38 3.83 -37.65
C PRO A 50 6.97 4.39 -37.40
N GLU A 51 6.17 4.59 -38.43
CA GLU A 51 4.79 5.06 -38.39
C GLU A 51 3.84 4.10 -37.65
N VAL A 52 4.20 2.82 -37.49
CA VAL A 52 3.42 1.82 -36.74
C VAL A 52 3.26 2.21 -35.26
N PHE A 53 4.11 3.10 -34.73
CA PHE A 53 4.05 3.63 -33.36
C PHE A 53 3.58 5.09 -33.31
N ILE A 54 2.96 5.59 -34.37
CA ILE A 54 2.34 6.93 -34.41
C ILE A 54 0.83 6.73 -34.56
N ILE A 55 0.06 7.24 -33.61
CA ILE A 55 -1.41 7.17 -33.69
C ILE A 55 -1.87 8.12 -34.78
N PRO A 56 -2.50 7.65 -35.85
CA PRO A 56 -3.02 8.51 -36.90
C PRO A 56 -4.20 9.34 -36.37
N ASP A 57 -4.33 10.58 -36.82
CA ASP A 57 -5.51 11.39 -36.52
C ASP A 57 -6.73 10.81 -37.23
N LEU A 58 -7.54 10.09 -36.48
CA LEU A 58 -8.75 9.45 -36.97
C LEU A 58 -9.77 10.48 -37.47
N GLY A 59 -9.80 11.68 -36.82
CA GLY A 59 -10.72 12.76 -37.24
C GLY A 59 -10.40 13.29 -38.62
N GLU A 60 -9.11 13.54 -38.92
CA GLU A 60 -8.64 13.97 -40.23
C GLU A 60 -8.93 12.90 -41.31
N ILE A 61 -8.61 11.65 -41.05
CA ILE A 61 -8.87 10.53 -41.98
C ILE A 61 -10.36 10.39 -42.28
N LEU A 62 -11.22 10.47 -41.28
CA LEU A 62 -12.67 10.36 -41.44
C LEU A 62 -13.22 11.57 -42.22
N HIS A 63 -12.71 12.77 -41.95
CA HIS A 63 -13.10 13.97 -42.70
C HIS A 63 -12.72 13.88 -44.17
N ASP A 64 -11.53 13.39 -44.50
CA ASP A 64 -11.07 13.20 -45.86
C ASP A 64 -11.92 12.18 -46.61
N ILE A 65 -12.31 11.08 -45.95
CA ILE A 65 -13.22 10.08 -46.54
C ILE A 65 -14.59 10.71 -46.80
N ASP A 66 -15.13 11.50 -45.90
CA ASP A 66 -16.43 12.14 -46.06
C ASP A 66 -16.45 13.20 -47.14
N SER A 67 -15.38 13.97 -47.25
CA SER A 67 -15.22 15.05 -48.23
C SER A 67 -14.96 14.55 -49.67
N ASN A 68 -14.72 13.24 -49.85
CA ASN A 68 -14.46 12.69 -51.17
C ASN A 68 -15.74 12.31 -51.89
N ASP A 69 -16.20 13.15 -52.78
CA ASP A 69 -17.41 12.96 -53.58
C ASP A 69 -17.24 11.93 -54.72
N SER A 70 -16.02 11.43 -54.96
CA SER A 70 -15.72 10.50 -56.04
C SER A 70 -16.02 9.03 -55.70
N ILE A 71 -16.33 8.72 -54.42
CA ILE A 71 -16.56 7.37 -53.93
C ILE A 71 -18.01 7.16 -53.46
N SER A 72 -18.51 5.95 -53.64
CA SER A 72 -19.88 5.62 -53.20
C SER A 72 -20.00 5.58 -51.66
N GLU A 73 -21.23 5.78 -51.16
CA GLU A 73 -21.51 5.68 -49.71
C GLU A 73 -21.12 4.32 -49.10
N ILE A 74 -21.25 3.24 -49.85
CA ILE A 74 -20.84 1.90 -49.42
C ILE A 74 -19.34 1.85 -49.28
N GLU A 75 -18.60 2.42 -50.21
CA GLU A 75 -17.14 2.46 -50.14
C GLU A 75 -16.63 3.40 -49.05
N LYS A 76 -17.30 4.54 -48.82
CA LYS A 76 -17.01 5.42 -47.69
C LYS A 76 -17.11 4.65 -46.36
N ASN A 77 -18.19 3.91 -46.15
CA ASN A 77 -18.39 3.14 -44.92
C ASN A 77 -17.33 2.05 -44.73
N GLN A 78 -16.96 1.33 -45.80
CA GLN A 78 -15.88 0.34 -45.72
C GLN A 78 -14.53 0.96 -45.40
N ARG A 79 -14.21 2.12 -45.98
CA ARG A 79 -12.96 2.84 -45.66
C ARG A 79 -12.92 3.37 -44.21
N LYS A 80 -14.06 3.87 -43.70
CA LYS A 80 -14.18 4.30 -42.29
C LYS A 80 -13.98 3.12 -41.33
N GLU A 81 -14.63 1.98 -41.61
CA GLU A 81 -14.48 0.76 -40.82
C GLU A 81 -13.01 0.31 -40.79
N LYS A 82 -12.35 0.30 -41.95
CA LYS A 82 -10.92 -0.03 -42.03
C LYS A 82 -10.02 0.97 -41.30
N ALA A 83 -10.35 2.26 -41.37
CA ALA A 83 -9.62 3.31 -40.61
C ALA A 83 -9.77 3.11 -39.11
N HIS A 84 -10.98 2.84 -38.63
CA HIS A 84 -11.23 2.53 -37.20
C HIS A 84 -10.46 1.28 -36.74
N GLN A 85 -10.47 0.22 -37.54
CA GLN A 85 -9.75 -1.02 -37.24
C GLN A 85 -8.25 -0.79 -37.18
N SER A 86 -7.68 -0.10 -38.19
CA SER A 86 -6.25 0.24 -38.21
C SER A 86 -5.84 1.11 -37.03
N HIS A 87 -6.65 2.11 -36.70
CA HIS A 87 -6.40 2.98 -35.51
C HIS A 87 -6.41 2.14 -34.20
N ALA A 88 -7.39 1.24 -34.06
CA ALA A 88 -7.47 0.38 -32.87
C ALA A 88 -6.26 -0.57 -32.75
N GLU A 89 -5.81 -1.15 -33.89
CA GLU A 89 -4.63 -2.01 -33.89
C GLU A 89 -3.33 -1.26 -33.52
N ILE A 90 -3.12 -0.08 -34.08
CA ILE A 90 -1.94 0.77 -33.79
C ILE A 90 -1.96 1.20 -32.32
N SER A 91 -3.10 1.72 -31.86
CA SER A 91 -3.30 2.14 -30.46
C SER A 91 -3.04 0.98 -29.50
N GLY A 92 -3.54 -0.23 -29.82
CA GLY A 92 -3.28 -1.42 -29.03
C GLY A 92 -1.80 -1.82 -28.97
N LYS A 93 -1.07 -1.70 -30.08
CA LYS A 93 0.38 -1.98 -30.12
C LYS A 93 1.17 -0.98 -29.26
N ILE A 94 0.86 0.30 -29.37
CA ILE A 94 1.50 1.36 -28.57
C ILE A 94 1.22 1.13 -27.08
N HIS A 95 -0.03 0.84 -26.72
CA HIS A 95 -0.42 0.53 -25.36
C HIS A 95 0.34 -0.67 -24.80
N ASN A 96 0.38 -1.78 -25.53
CA ASN A 96 1.12 -2.97 -25.08
C ASN A 96 2.61 -2.70 -24.90
N MET A 97 3.23 -1.92 -25.81
CA MET A 97 4.63 -1.54 -25.69
C MET A 97 4.87 -0.67 -24.45
N SER A 98 4.00 0.30 -24.18
CA SER A 98 4.06 1.12 -22.99
C SER A 98 3.97 0.28 -21.71
N GLN A 99 3.05 -0.72 -21.66
CA GLN A 99 2.94 -1.60 -20.49
C GLN A 99 4.17 -2.50 -20.31
N LEU A 100 4.76 -3.00 -21.40
CA LEU A 100 6.01 -3.74 -21.32
C LEU A 100 7.15 -2.88 -20.81
N LEU A 101 7.34 -1.67 -21.33
CA LEU A 101 8.34 -0.75 -20.83
C LEU A 101 8.13 -0.43 -19.35
N ARG A 102 6.89 -0.17 -18.91
CA ARG A 102 6.57 0.01 -17.48
C ARG A 102 6.98 -1.19 -16.65
N ALA A 103 6.63 -2.39 -17.07
CA ALA A 103 6.97 -3.62 -16.38
C ALA A 103 8.49 -3.81 -16.20
N PHE A 104 9.28 -3.46 -17.22
CA PHE A 104 10.74 -3.62 -17.21
C PHE A 104 11.49 -2.51 -16.46
N THR A 105 10.93 -1.29 -16.42
CA THR A 105 11.65 -0.11 -15.91
C THR A 105 11.18 0.35 -14.53
N LEU A 106 9.89 0.21 -14.20
CA LEU A 106 9.29 0.74 -12.99
C LEU A 106 8.93 -0.32 -11.94
N TYR A 107 8.92 -1.60 -12.30
CA TYR A 107 8.51 -2.67 -11.41
C TYR A 107 9.66 -3.64 -11.17
N GLU A 108 10.10 -3.77 -9.92
CA GLU A 108 11.18 -4.67 -9.51
C GLU A 108 10.62 -5.89 -8.77
N LYS A 109 11.17 -7.05 -9.07
CA LYS A 109 10.84 -8.29 -8.36
C LYS A 109 11.25 -8.20 -6.90
N ASP A 110 10.44 -8.76 -6.02
CA ASP A 110 10.60 -8.75 -4.56
C ASP A 110 10.41 -7.37 -3.91
N ILE A 111 9.99 -6.35 -4.68
CA ILE A 111 9.60 -5.02 -4.22
C ILE A 111 8.13 -4.79 -4.52
N GLU A 112 7.75 -4.58 -5.79
CA GLU A 112 6.38 -4.33 -6.22
C GLU A 112 5.58 -5.62 -6.45
N TYR A 113 6.27 -6.73 -6.76
CA TYR A 113 5.64 -8.04 -6.96
C TYR A 113 6.60 -9.18 -6.60
N VAL A 114 6.03 -10.37 -6.36
CA VAL A 114 6.77 -11.62 -6.18
C VAL A 114 6.28 -12.66 -7.19
N VAL A 115 7.12 -13.65 -7.47
CA VAL A 115 6.73 -14.83 -8.27
C VAL A 115 6.64 -16.03 -7.35
N GLN A 116 5.41 -16.53 -7.13
CA GLN A 116 5.14 -17.72 -6.33
C GLN A 116 4.22 -18.67 -7.12
N ASP A 117 4.49 -19.96 -7.05
CA ASP A 117 3.72 -21.00 -7.76
C ASP A 117 3.57 -20.71 -9.28
N SER A 118 4.63 -20.20 -9.91
CA SER A 118 4.62 -19.79 -11.32
C SER A 118 3.59 -18.72 -11.66
N LYS A 119 3.25 -17.84 -10.69
CA LYS A 119 2.35 -16.72 -10.85
C LYS A 119 2.96 -15.44 -10.30
N VAL A 120 2.71 -14.33 -10.97
CA VAL A 120 3.02 -13.00 -10.47
C VAL A 120 1.97 -12.62 -9.42
N GLN A 121 2.41 -12.18 -8.25
CA GLN A 121 1.54 -11.71 -7.17
C GLN A 121 1.98 -10.31 -6.73
N ILE A 122 1.03 -9.42 -6.59
CA ILE A 122 1.28 -8.03 -6.20
C ILE A 122 1.73 -7.97 -4.74
N VAL A 123 2.73 -7.14 -4.46
CA VAL A 123 3.12 -6.75 -3.11
C VAL A 123 2.58 -5.35 -2.84
N ASP A 124 1.83 -5.20 -1.76
CA ASP A 124 1.33 -3.90 -1.33
C ASP A 124 2.49 -3.01 -0.86
N GLU A 125 2.62 -1.84 -1.46
CA GLU A 125 3.74 -0.91 -1.23
C GLU A 125 3.83 -0.44 0.24
N PHE A 126 2.67 -0.25 0.88
CA PHE A 126 2.61 0.28 2.25
C PHE A 126 2.77 -0.81 3.31
N THR A 127 2.23 -1.99 3.07
CA THR A 127 2.20 -3.08 4.03
C THR A 127 3.23 -4.17 3.76
N GLY A 128 3.77 -4.24 2.54
CA GLY A 128 4.65 -5.33 2.10
C GLY A 128 3.94 -6.68 2.01
N ARG A 129 2.59 -6.69 2.03
CA ARG A 129 1.78 -7.90 1.97
C ARG A 129 1.58 -8.35 0.53
N VAL A 130 1.65 -9.65 0.33
CA VAL A 130 1.24 -10.25 -0.94
C VAL A 130 -0.29 -10.20 -1.05
N LEU A 131 -0.78 -9.57 -2.11
CA LEU A 131 -2.19 -9.42 -2.40
C LEU A 131 -2.65 -10.57 -3.31
N ALA A 132 -2.93 -11.73 -2.71
CA ALA A 132 -3.36 -12.92 -3.44
C ALA A 132 -4.66 -12.65 -4.23
N GLY A 133 -4.67 -13.07 -5.51
CA GLY A 133 -5.84 -12.93 -6.39
C GLY A 133 -6.05 -11.54 -6.98
N ARG A 134 -5.27 -10.53 -6.60
CA ARG A 134 -5.28 -9.22 -7.25
C ARG A 134 -4.34 -9.19 -8.45
N ARG A 135 -4.70 -8.41 -9.46
CA ARG A 135 -3.91 -8.21 -10.69
C ARG A 135 -3.82 -6.72 -11.00
N TYR A 136 -2.70 -6.30 -11.58
CA TYR A 136 -2.61 -4.96 -12.17
C TYR A 136 -3.55 -4.87 -13.37
N SER A 137 -4.14 -3.70 -13.59
CA SER A 137 -5.02 -3.40 -14.73
C SER A 137 -4.25 -3.11 -16.02
N ASP A 138 -5.00 -2.93 -17.07
CA ASP A 138 -4.55 -2.37 -18.36
C ASP A 138 -3.38 -3.12 -19.02
N GLY A 139 -3.31 -4.44 -18.84
CA GLY A 139 -2.26 -5.26 -19.46
C GLY A 139 -0.92 -5.27 -18.73
N LEU A 140 -0.73 -4.48 -17.68
CA LEU A 140 0.51 -4.44 -16.92
C LEU A 140 0.83 -5.78 -16.26
N HIS A 141 -0.18 -6.47 -15.74
CA HIS A 141 0.04 -7.78 -15.11
C HIS A 141 0.54 -8.81 -16.11
N GLN A 142 -0.03 -8.83 -17.31
CA GLN A 142 0.39 -9.69 -18.42
C GLN A 142 1.82 -9.33 -18.88
N ALA A 143 2.17 -8.04 -18.86
CA ALA A 143 3.52 -7.59 -19.17
C ALA A 143 4.54 -8.09 -18.11
N LEU A 144 4.18 -8.09 -16.82
CA LEU A 144 5.01 -8.67 -15.76
C LEU A 144 5.11 -10.19 -15.86
N GLU A 145 4.01 -10.88 -16.17
CA GLU A 145 4.00 -12.32 -16.44
C GLU A 145 4.96 -12.67 -17.60
N THR A 146 4.96 -11.85 -18.66
CA THR A 146 5.87 -11.98 -19.79
C THR A 146 7.33 -11.72 -19.38
N LYS A 147 7.58 -10.66 -18.62
CA LYS A 147 8.91 -10.32 -18.09
C LYS A 147 9.51 -11.47 -17.28
N GLU A 148 8.71 -12.10 -16.42
CA GLU A 148 9.14 -13.20 -15.55
C GLU A 148 9.07 -14.58 -16.23
N ASN A 149 8.70 -14.62 -17.52
CA ASN A 149 8.59 -15.83 -18.31
C ASN A 149 7.67 -16.89 -17.68
N VAL A 150 6.60 -16.43 -17.04
CA VAL A 150 5.52 -17.28 -16.50
C VAL A 150 4.33 -17.29 -17.47
N LYS A 151 3.40 -18.22 -17.26
CA LYS A 151 2.21 -18.32 -18.10
C LYS A 151 1.36 -17.05 -18.00
N VAL A 152 1.14 -16.39 -19.13
CA VAL A 152 0.22 -15.24 -19.22
C VAL A 152 -1.22 -15.71 -19.03
N GLU A 153 -1.88 -15.23 -17.99
CA GLU A 153 -3.29 -15.52 -17.72
C GLU A 153 -4.21 -14.48 -18.37
N ARG A 154 -5.45 -14.91 -18.66
CA ARG A 154 -6.46 -14.00 -19.18
C ARG A 154 -6.81 -12.93 -18.16
N GLU A 155 -7.18 -11.76 -18.64
CA GLU A 155 -7.68 -10.69 -17.82
C GLU A 155 -8.99 -11.08 -17.13
N THR A 156 -9.11 -10.74 -15.84
CA THR A 156 -10.34 -10.98 -15.09
C THR A 156 -11.26 -9.78 -15.24
N GLN A 157 -12.48 -10.03 -15.73
CA GLN A 157 -13.48 -8.98 -15.82
C GLN A 157 -14.26 -8.87 -14.52
N THR A 158 -14.25 -7.68 -13.92
CA THR A 158 -15.12 -7.39 -12.76
C THR A 158 -16.55 -7.23 -13.25
N LEU A 159 -17.42 -8.17 -12.89
CA LEU A 159 -18.84 -8.14 -13.30
C LEU A 159 -19.66 -7.14 -12.50
N ALA A 160 -19.37 -7.01 -11.21
CA ALA A 160 -20.07 -6.10 -10.32
C ALA A 160 -19.22 -5.80 -9.08
N THR A 161 -19.42 -4.64 -8.48
CA THR A 161 -18.84 -4.25 -7.19
C THR A 161 -19.93 -3.86 -6.22
N ILE A 162 -19.72 -4.16 -4.94
CA ILE A 162 -20.59 -3.76 -3.85
C ILE A 162 -19.73 -3.21 -2.72
N THR A 163 -20.16 -2.14 -2.09
CA THR A 163 -19.48 -1.62 -0.89
C THR A 163 -19.72 -2.55 0.30
N ILE A 164 -18.79 -2.57 1.25
CA ILE A 164 -18.90 -3.37 2.47
C ILE A 164 -20.20 -3.01 3.22
N GLN A 165 -20.52 -1.73 3.29
CA GLN A 165 -21.75 -1.25 3.93
C GLN A 165 -23.02 -1.84 3.29
N ASN A 166 -23.12 -1.78 1.98
CA ASN A 166 -24.26 -2.34 1.26
C ASN A 166 -24.32 -3.87 1.38
N TYR A 167 -23.16 -4.53 1.35
CA TYR A 167 -23.10 -5.98 1.52
C TYR A 167 -23.67 -6.41 2.88
N PHE A 168 -23.25 -5.79 3.98
CA PHE A 168 -23.75 -6.14 5.30
C PHE A 168 -25.22 -5.71 5.51
N ARG A 169 -25.69 -4.68 4.84
CA ARG A 169 -27.13 -4.29 4.87
C ARG A 169 -28.06 -5.29 4.18
N MET A 170 -27.52 -6.26 3.44
CA MET A 170 -28.32 -7.33 2.85
C MET A 170 -28.77 -8.40 3.86
N TYR A 171 -28.21 -8.39 5.08
CA TYR A 171 -28.59 -9.35 6.10
C TYR A 171 -29.76 -8.83 6.94
N ASP A 172 -30.78 -9.67 7.12
CA ASP A 172 -31.94 -9.35 7.96
C ASP A 172 -31.57 -9.24 9.44
N LYS A 173 -30.57 -10.02 9.87
CA LYS A 173 -30.05 -10.01 11.22
C LYS A 173 -28.55 -9.78 11.22
N LEU A 174 -28.14 -8.64 11.71
CA LEU A 174 -26.76 -8.22 11.81
C LEU A 174 -26.40 -7.90 13.26
N ALA A 175 -25.29 -8.44 13.75
CA ALA A 175 -24.74 -8.14 15.06
C ALA A 175 -23.22 -8.25 15.04
N GLY A 176 -22.55 -7.60 15.99
CA GLY A 176 -21.10 -7.66 16.11
C GLY A 176 -20.63 -7.36 17.53
N MET A 177 -19.37 -7.65 17.79
CA MET A 177 -18.70 -7.31 19.05
C MET A 177 -17.34 -6.72 18.81
N THR A 178 -17.02 -5.64 19.50
CA THR A 178 -15.68 -5.01 19.47
C THR A 178 -15.46 -4.21 20.75
N GLY A 179 -14.21 -3.99 21.11
CA GLY A 179 -13.84 -3.13 22.25
C GLY A 179 -13.92 -1.63 21.96
N THR A 180 -14.17 -1.24 20.70
CA THR A 180 -14.10 0.16 20.26
C THR A 180 -15.37 0.65 19.56
N ALA A 181 -16.52 -0.04 19.73
CA ALA A 181 -17.76 0.34 19.06
C ALA A 181 -18.37 1.66 19.57
N GLU A 182 -18.15 2.01 20.84
CA GLU A 182 -18.73 3.20 21.48
C GLU A 182 -18.37 4.49 20.74
N THR A 183 -17.13 4.62 20.27
CA THR A 183 -16.66 5.81 19.56
C THR A 183 -17.31 6.01 18.19
N GLU A 184 -17.86 4.95 17.61
CA GLU A 184 -18.47 4.92 16.27
C GLU A 184 -19.98 4.56 16.34
N ALA A 185 -20.60 4.77 17.51
CA ALA A 185 -22.02 4.42 17.71
C ALA A 185 -22.94 5.14 16.73
N GLU A 186 -22.67 6.39 16.40
CA GLU A 186 -23.42 7.17 15.43
C GLU A 186 -23.32 6.57 14.01
N GLU A 187 -22.14 6.11 13.60
CA GLU A 187 -21.94 5.44 12.32
C GLU A 187 -22.71 4.12 12.26
N PHE A 188 -22.66 3.30 13.32
CA PHE A 188 -23.43 2.06 13.39
C PHE A 188 -24.93 2.31 13.33
N GLY A 189 -25.43 3.35 13.98
CA GLY A 189 -26.82 3.75 13.91
C GLY A 189 -27.24 4.21 12.52
N SER A 190 -26.48 5.12 11.91
CA SER A 190 -26.85 5.73 10.63
C SER A 190 -26.72 4.80 9.43
N ILE A 191 -25.71 3.94 9.40
CA ILE A 191 -25.45 3.06 8.26
C ILE A 191 -26.19 1.73 8.36
N TYR A 192 -26.18 1.10 9.54
CA TYR A 192 -26.64 -0.28 9.74
C TYR A 192 -27.92 -0.37 10.59
N ASN A 193 -28.39 0.75 11.12
CA ASN A 193 -29.50 0.77 12.10
C ASN A 193 -29.23 -0.14 13.31
N LEU A 194 -27.98 -0.16 13.78
CA LEU A 194 -27.54 -0.95 14.92
C LEU A 194 -27.34 -0.06 16.14
N GLU A 195 -27.85 -0.49 17.27
CA GLU A 195 -27.59 0.12 18.56
C GLU A 195 -26.33 -0.45 19.20
N VAL A 196 -25.49 0.40 19.77
CA VAL A 196 -24.29 -0.01 20.49
C VAL A 196 -24.59 -0.15 21.98
N VAL A 197 -24.50 -1.37 22.49
CA VAL A 197 -24.67 -1.68 23.91
C VAL A 197 -23.32 -1.86 24.56
N ILE A 198 -23.03 -1.04 25.57
CA ILE A 198 -21.79 -1.10 26.33
C ILE A 198 -21.97 -2.12 27.46
N ILE A 199 -21.22 -3.22 27.37
CA ILE A 199 -21.22 -4.26 28.41
C ILE A 199 -20.15 -3.90 29.45
N PRO A 200 -20.52 -3.69 30.72
CA PRO A 200 -19.53 -3.38 31.75
C PRO A 200 -18.59 -4.57 32.00
N THR A 201 -17.35 -4.28 32.42
CA THR A 201 -16.37 -5.30 32.74
C THR A 201 -16.78 -6.07 33.99
N HIS A 202 -16.53 -7.38 34.02
CA HIS A 202 -16.80 -8.23 35.19
C HIS A 202 -16.02 -7.82 36.46
N LYS A 203 -14.79 -7.34 36.26
CA LYS A 203 -13.91 -6.85 37.35
C LYS A 203 -13.59 -5.38 37.11
N PRO A 204 -13.27 -4.61 38.20
CA PRO A 204 -12.82 -3.23 38.04
C PRO A 204 -11.58 -3.15 37.15
N VAL A 205 -11.53 -2.09 36.33
CA VAL A 205 -10.36 -1.77 35.51
C VAL A 205 -9.24 -1.29 36.43
N LEU A 206 -8.11 -2.02 36.43
CA LEU A 206 -6.92 -1.68 37.21
C LEU A 206 -5.86 -0.92 36.38
N ARG A 207 -6.15 -0.67 35.10
CA ARG A 207 -5.23 0.05 34.22
C ARG A 207 -5.08 1.50 34.68
N ASP A 208 -3.84 1.96 34.75
CA ASP A 208 -3.46 3.33 35.03
C ASP A 208 -3.28 4.10 33.72
N ASP A 209 -4.28 4.87 33.32
CA ASP A 209 -4.26 5.69 32.10
C ASP A 209 -3.66 7.06 32.43
N ARG A 210 -2.40 7.28 32.03
CA ARG A 210 -1.66 8.52 32.28
C ARG A 210 -1.96 9.58 31.24
N ASN A 211 -1.78 10.85 31.63
CA ASN A 211 -1.90 11.99 30.72
C ASN A 211 -0.80 11.97 29.65
N ASP A 212 -1.12 12.58 28.50
CA ASP A 212 -0.18 12.72 27.40
C ASP A 212 1.01 13.61 27.79
N LEU A 213 2.22 13.21 27.37
CA LEU A 213 3.43 13.99 27.49
C LEU A 213 3.72 14.72 26.19
N ILE A 214 3.81 16.04 26.24
CA ILE A 214 4.00 16.89 25.05
C ILE A 214 5.46 17.34 24.97
N TYR A 215 6.07 17.15 23.80
CA TYR A 215 7.46 17.50 23.51
C TYR A 215 7.55 18.54 22.39
N LYS A 216 8.56 19.40 22.45
CA LYS A 216 8.78 20.44 21.43
C LYS A 216 9.22 19.84 20.08
N THR A 217 10.00 18.76 20.11
CA THR A 217 10.57 18.15 18.91
C THR A 217 10.36 16.63 18.89
N LYS A 218 10.30 16.06 17.68
CA LYS A 218 10.25 14.59 17.50
C LYS A 218 11.47 13.90 18.14
N ARG A 219 12.65 14.53 18.10
CA ARG A 219 13.87 13.99 18.69
C ARG A 219 13.77 13.87 20.21
N GLU A 220 13.28 14.90 20.89
CA GLU A 220 13.05 14.86 22.35
C GLU A 220 12.05 13.76 22.71
N LYS A 221 10.93 13.68 21.97
CA LYS A 221 9.93 12.64 22.16
C LYS A 221 10.53 11.24 22.07
N TYR A 222 11.23 10.93 20.98
CA TYR A 222 11.80 9.58 20.80
C TYR A 222 12.91 9.26 21.82
N ASN A 223 13.69 10.23 22.25
CA ASN A 223 14.65 10.04 23.33
C ASN A 223 13.95 9.68 24.64
N ALA A 224 12.89 10.41 25.00
CA ALA A 224 12.10 10.12 26.20
C ALA A 224 11.43 8.73 26.13
N VAL A 225 10.88 8.36 24.98
CA VAL A 225 10.32 7.00 24.74
C VAL A 225 11.38 5.92 24.95
N VAL A 226 12.57 6.10 24.40
CA VAL A 226 13.68 5.14 24.55
C VAL A 226 14.17 5.05 26.00
N ASP A 227 14.19 6.18 26.74
CA ASP A 227 14.56 6.21 28.15
C ASP A 227 13.52 5.49 29.01
N GLU A 228 12.23 5.72 28.77
CA GLU A 228 11.15 5.01 29.46
C GLU A 228 11.19 3.49 29.18
N ILE A 229 11.40 3.08 27.93
CA ILE A 229 11.57 1.66 27.57
C ILE A 229 12.76 1.06 28.33
N ALA A 230 13.89 1.76 28.40
CA ALA A 230 15.06 1.28 29.09
C ALA A 230 14.79 1.08 30.61
N LEU A 231 14.08 2.03 31.23
CA LEU A 231 13.68 1.95 32.63
C LEU A 231 12.82 0.70 32.89
N ARG A 232 11.74 0.52 32.10
CA ARG A 232 10.82 -0.61 32.26
C ARG A 232 11.47 -1.96 31.96
N SER A 233 12.32 -2.02 30.94
CA SER A 233 13.06 -3.23 30.62
C SER A 233 14.00 -3.66 31.73
N ASN A 234 14.67 -2.69 32.43
CA ASN A 234 15.52 -2.96 33.59
C ASN A 234 14.71 -3.46 34.78
N GLU A 235 13.49 -2.97 34.97
CA GLU A 235 12.54 -3.46 35.98
C GLU A 235 11.96 -4.83 35.65
N GLY A 236 12.18 -5.32 34.43
CA GLY A 236 11.60 -6.57 33.91
C GLY A 236 10.13 -6.46 33.48
N GLN A 237 9.56 -5.25 33.45
CA GLN A 237 8.20 -5.01 33.00
C GLN A 237 8.11 -5.10 31.49
N PRO A 238 7.22 -5.95 30.90
CA PRO A 238 7.04 -5.98 29.46
C PRO A 238 6.46 -4.67 28.93
N THR A 239 6.98 -4.23 27.79
CA THR A 239 6.60 -2.95 27.19
C THR A 239 6.13 -3.13 25.76
N LEU A 240 4.93 -2.63 25.44
CA LEU A 240 4.37 -2.54 24.08
C LEU A 240 4.40 -1.09 23.61
N VAL A 241 5.05 -0.84 22.49
CA VAL A 241 5.18 0.51 21.93
C VAL A 241 4.40 0.61 20.64
N GLY A 242 3.35 1.42 20.64
CA GLY A 242 2.53 1.72 19.47
C GLY A 242 3.12 2.84 18.61
N THR A 243 3.26 2.59 17.31
CA THR A 243 3.72 3.57 16.30
C THR A 243 2.71 3.70 15.18
N ILE A 244 2.65 4.86 14.53
CA ILE A 244 1.68 5.13 13.44
C ILE A 244 2.17 4.67 12.08
N SER A 245 3.48 4.47 11.89
CA SER A 245 4.05 4.08 10.61
C SER A 245 5.19 3.07 10.75
N VAL A 246 5.46 2.35 9.65
CA VAL A 246 6.59 1.42 9.55
C VAL A 246 7.91 2.17 9.77
N GLU A 247 8.06 3.35 9.19
CA GLU A 247 9.27 4.19 9.33
C GLU A 247 9.53 4.59 10.78
N ALA A 248 8.48 4.99 11.52
CA ALA A 248 8.58 5.31 12.95
C ALA A 248 9.03 4.08 13.76
N SER A 249 8.50 2.90 13.44
CA SER A 249 8.89 1.64 14.09
C SER A 249 10.34 1.27 13.82
N GLU A 250 10.83 1.46 12.61
CA GLU A 250 12.23 1.21 12.22
C GLU A 250 13.21 2.22 12.85
N LEU A 251 12.80 3.51 12.93
CA LEU A 251 13.59 4.52 13.59
C LEU A 251 13.78 4.18 15.07
N LEU A 252 12.69 3.86 15.77
CA LEU A 252 12.72 3.48 17.18
C LEU A 252 13.54 2.21 17.40
N SER A 253 13.39 1.21 16.53
CA SER A 253 14.20 -0.01 16.55
C SER A 253 15.69 0.27 16.46
N ARG A 254 16.12 1.17 15.55
CA ARG A 254 17.52 1.57 15.44
C ARG A 254 18.03 2.27 16.71
N MET A 255 17.19 3.10 17.35
CA MET A 255 17.55 3.78 18.59
C MET A 255 17.72 2.79 19.77
N LEU A 256 16.80 1.82 19.89
CA LEU A 256 16.87 0.76 20.91
C LEU A 256 18.09 -0.15 20.72
N LYS A 257 18.42 -0.52 19.47
CA LYS A 257 19.63 -1.29 19.15
C LYS A 257 20.90 -0.56 19.56
N ARG A 258 20.97 0.76 19.36
CA ARG A 258 22.12 1.58 19.82
C ARG A 258 22.26 1.61 21.34
N LYS A 259 21.14 1.50 22.08
CA LYS A 259 21.16 1.38 23.55
C LYS A 259 21.33 -0.05 24.07
N GLY A 260 21.46 -1.03 23.18
CA GLY A 260 21.62 -2.44 23.54
C GLY A 260 20.35 -3.11 24.07
N ILE A 261 19.17 -2.54 23.83
CA ILE A 261 17.89 -3.09 24.29
C ILE A 261 17.37 -4.10 23.28
N THR A 262 17.23 -5.36 23.72
CA THR A 262 16.64 -6.43 22.91
C THR A 262 15.15 -6.18 22.75
N HIS A 263 14.65 -6.20 21.51
CA HIS A 263 13.27 -5.94 21.20
C HIS A 263 12.81 -6.66 19.93
N ASN A 264 11.51 -6.82 19.80
CA ASN A 264 10.85 -7.32 18.58
C ASN A 264 10.12 -6.18 17.87
N VAL A 265 10.05 -6.25 16.54
CA VAL A 265 9.28 -5.30 15.72
C VAL A 265 8.16 -6.05 15.02
N LEU A 266 6.93 -5.59 15.22
CA LEU A 266 5.74 -6.11 14.62
C LEU A 266 5.20 -5.07 13.64
N ASN A 267 5.54 -5.22 12.38
CA ASN A 267 5.09 -4.36 11.30
C ASN A 267 4.69 -5.20 10.08
N ALA A 268 4.11 -4.56 9.09
CA ALA A 268 3.60 -5.21 7.89
C ALA A 268 4.63 -6.04 7.10
N LYS A 269 5.92 -5.79 7.29
CA LYS A 269 7.01 -6.52 6.61
C LYS A 269 7.30 -7.91 7.21
N GLN A 270 6.79 -8.23 8.41
CA GLN A 270 7.17 -9.42 9.17
C GLN A 270 5.98 -10.34 9.55
N HIS A 271 5.09 -10.61 8.61
CA HIS A 271 3.88 -11.41 8.86
C HIS A 271 4.07 -12.83 9.38
N LYS A 272 5.09 -13.53 8.88
CA LYS A 272 5.27 -14.97 9.20
C LYS A 272 5.59 -15.22 10.67
N SER A 273 6.10 -14.24 11.40
CA SER A 273 6.47 -14.35 12.83
C SER A 273 5.51 -13.60 13.76
N GLU A 274 4.43 -13.01 13.24
CA GLU A 274 3.50 -12.19 14.01
C GLU A 274 2.95 -12.91 15.25
N ALA A 275 2.42 -14.10 15.08
CA ALA A 275 1.84 -14.88 16.18
C ALA A 275 2.88 -15.22 17.27
N GLU A 276 4.12 -15.52 16.89
CA GLU A 276 5.20 -15.81 17.84
C GLU A 276 5.65 -14.57 18.61
N ILE A 277 5.73 -13.42 17.93
CA ILE A 277 6.09 -12.14 18.55
C ILE A 277 5.03 -11.73 19.55
N VAL A 278 3.74 -11.83 19.18
CA VAL A 278 2.61 -11.51 20.07
C VAL A 278 2.58 -12.43 21.28
N ALA A 279 2.80 -13.74 21.09
CA ALA A 279 2.85 -14.70 22.18
C ALA A 279 3.95 -14.37 23.21
N ARG A 280 5.03 -13.72 22.79
CA ARG A 280 6.16 -13.31 23.65
C ARG A 280 6.02 -11.90 24.22
N ALA A 281 5.17 -11.05 23.64
CA ALA A 281 5.07 -9.64 24.01
C ALA A 281 4.69 -9.38 25.47
N GLY A 282 3.98 -10.32 26.12
CA GLY A 282 3.60 -10.25 27.53
C GLY A 282 4.58 -10.92 28.50
N GLN A 283 5.72 -11.41 28.05
CA GLN A 283 6.71 -12.06 28.90
C GLN A 283 7.59 -11.05 29.61
N LYS A 284 8.15 -11.43 30.76
CA LYS A 284 9.00 -10.58 31.60
C LYS A 284 10.14 -9.96 30.76
N GLY A 285 10.27 -8.63 30.80
CA GLY A 285 11.32 -7.86 30.12
C GLY A 285 11.19 -7.79 28.61
N ALA A 286 10.11 -8.32 28.02
CA ALA A 286 9.88 -8.23 26.59
C ALA A 286 9.59 -6.79 26.15
N VAL A 287 10.25 -6.35 25.07
CA VAL A 287 9.97 -5.07 24.41
C VAL A 287 9.47 -5.34 23.00
N THR A 288 8.28 -4.85 22.69
CA THR A 288 7.66 -5.04 21.38
C THR A 288 7.24 -3.70 20.80
N ILE A 289 7.71 -3.38 19.60
CA ILE A 289 7.26 -2.22 18.82
C ILE A 289 6.22 -2.72 17.83
N ALA A 290 5.03 -2.14 17.85
CA ALA A 290 3.94 -2.51 16.94
C ALA A 290 3.42 -1.31 16.17
N THR A 291 3.12 -1.49 14.88
CA THR A 291 2.35 -0.50 14.12
C THR A 291 0.85 -0.75 14.31
N ASN A 292 0.00 0.23 13.96
CA ASN A 292 -1.46 0.16 14.12
C ASN A 292 -2.12 -1.09 13.55
N MET A 293 -1.54 -1.67 12.52
CA MET A 293 -2.09 -2.86 11.86
C MET A 293 -1.66 -4.17 12.52
N ALA A 294 -0.60 -4.13 13.30
CA ALA A 294 -0.02 -5.30 13.94
C ALA A 294 -0.59 -5.47 15.35
N GLY A 295 -1.08 -6.65 15.66
CA GLY A 295 -1.65 -6.97 16.99
C GLY A 295 -3.16 -6.74 17.11
N ARG A 296 -3.85 -6.29 16.08
CA ARG A 296 -5.31 -6.19 16.09
C ARG A 296 -5.96 -7.58 16.06
N GLY A 297 -6.91 -7.81 17.00
CA GLY A 297 -7.57 -9.12 17.13
C GLY A 297 -6.70 -10.21 17.76
N THR A 298 -5.54 -9.86 18.33
CA THR A 298 -4.65 -10.79 19.03
C THR A 298 -4.61 -10.50 20.54
N ASP A 299 -4.60 -11.54 21.35
CA ASP A 299 -4.53 -11.46 22.80
C ASP A 299 -3.08 -11.58 23.29
N ILE A 300 -2.60 -10.58 24.02
CA ILE A 300 -1.28 -10.61 24.67
C ILE A 300 -1.42 -11.20 26.07
N LYS A 301 -1.03 -12.47 26.21
CA LYS A 301 -1.03 -13.15 27.52
C LYS A 301 0.19 -12.72 28.33
N LEU A 302 -0.06 -12.27 29.58
CA LEU A 302 1.04 -11.95 30.49
C LEU A 302 1.66 -13.24 31.05
N GLY A 303 2.98 -13.25 31.08
CA GLY A 303 3.76 -14.31 31.73
C GLY A 303 3.63 -14.30 33.26
N ASP A 304 4.17 -15.36 33.87
CA ASP A 304 4.16 -15.50 35.32
C ASP A 304 4.95 -14.37 35.98
N GLY A 305 4.43 -13.81 37.09
CA GLY A 305 5.05 -12.75 37.83
C GLY A 305 4.99 -11.35 37.20
N VAL A 306 4.40 -11.20 36.00
CA VAL A 306 4.31 -9.90 35.31
C VAL A 306 3.25 -8.99 35.95
N LYS A 307 2.22 -9.58 36.54
CA LYS A 307 1.19 -8.79 37.25
C LYS A 307 1.78 -8.01 38.43
N GLU A 308 2.66 -8.66 39.16
CA GLU A 308 3.35 -8.09 40.35
C GLU A 308 4.31 -6.96 39.93
N LEU A 309 4.80 -6.97 38.70
CA LEU A 309 5.61 -5.91 38.12
C LEU A 309 4.77 -4.74 37.55
N GLY A 310 3.45 -4.77 37.72
CA GLY A 310 2.54 -3.74 37.21
C GLY A 310 1.91 -4.07 35.83
N GLY A 311 2.05 -5.32 35.33
CA GLY A 311 1.43 -5.76 34.09
C GLY A 311 2.17 -5.28 32.82
N LEU A 312 1.46 -5.21 31.72
CA LEU A 312 1.99 -4.72 30.42
C LEU A 312 2.02 -3.19 30.42
N HIS A 313 3.20 -2.61 30.22
CA HIS A 313 3.37 -1.17 30.04
C HIS A 313 3.16 -0.81 28.56
N ILE A 314 2.27 0.14 28.26
CA ILE A 314 1.92 0.54 26.91
C ILE A 314 2.33 1.98 26.66
N ILE A 315 3.10 2.22 25.61
CA ILE A 315 3.54 3.54 25.17
C ILE A 315 2.94 3.82 23.78
N GLY A 316 2.00 4.76 23.68
CA GLY A 316 1.54 5.30 22.41
C GLY A 316 2.46 6.45 21.99
N THR A 317 3.14 6.33 20.85
CA THR A 317 4.07 7.39 20.41
C THR A 317 3.36 8.60 19.83
N GLU A 318 2.14 8.43 19.35
CA GLU A 318 1.32 9.51 18.79
C GLU A 318 -0.17 9.19 18.93
N ARG A 319 -1.01 10.23 18.95
CA ARG A 319 -2.45 10.09 18.82
C ARG A 319 -2.81 9.88 17.34
N HIS A 320 -3.83 9.10 17.10
CA HIS A 320 -4.36 8.85 15.76
C HIS A 320 -5.45 9.84 15.41
N GLU A 321 -5.73 10.01 14.12
CA GLU A 321 -6.78 10.87 13.60
C GLU A 321 -8.15 10.43 14.14
N SER A 322 -8.42 9.12 14.20
CA SER A 322 -9.65 8.62 14.81
C SER A 322 -9.40 8.13 16.25
N ARG A 323 -10.38 8.43 17.12
CA ARG A 323 -10.38 7.99 18.53
C ARG A 323 -10.35 6.46 18.63
N ARG A 324 -11.03 5.78 17.73
CA ARG A 324 -11.03 4.32 17.64
C ARG A 324 -9.63 3.74 17.48
N LEU A 325 -8.82 4.30 16.57
CA LEU A 325 -7.45 3.84 16.32
C LEU A 325 -6.55 4.09 17.54
N SER A 326 -6.73 5.19 18.24
CA SER A 326 -6.00 5.47 19.49
C SER A 326 -6.31 4.45 20.60
N LEU A 327 -7.53 3.90 20.62
CA LEU A 327 -7.95 2.92 21.63
C LEU A 327 -7.46 1.49 21.35
N ILE A 328 -7.07 1.14 20.13
CA ILE A 328 -6.65 -0.22 19.78
C ILE A 328 -5.53 -0.72 20.66
N HIS A 329 -4.51 0.08 20.93
CA HIS A 329 -3.37 -0.30 21.77
C HIS A 329 -3.71 -0.40 23.26
N ILE A 330 -4.76 0.28 23.69
CA ILE A 330 -5.17 0.35 25.09
C ILE A 330 -6.20 -0.73 25.42
N SER A 331 -7.21 -0.93 24.56
CA SER A 331 -8.35 -1.81 24.86
C SER A 331 -8.12 -3.25 24.44
N GLU A 332 -7.57 -3.50 23.25
CA GLU A 332 -7.43 -4.86 22.71
C GLU A 332 -6.43 -5.74 23.51
N PRO A 333 -5.23 -5.27 23.89
CA PRO A 333 -4.28 -6.10 24.64
C PRO A 333 -4.74 -6.49 26.03
N THR A 334 -5.71 -5.77 26.59
CA THR A 334 -6.16 -5.98 27.99
C THR A 334 -7.57 -6.55 28.10
N ARG A 335 -8.30 -6.66 26.98
CA ARG A 335 -9.72 -6.98 26.95
C ARG A 335 -10.06 -8.36 27.54
N HIS A 336 -9.31 -9.39 27.20
CA HIS A 336 -9.60 -10.75 27.60
C HIS A 336 -9.31 -11.09 29.08
N ARG A 337 -8.79 -10.13 29.86
CA ARG A 337 -8.50 -10.38 31.27
C ARG A 337 -9.65 -10.07 32.21
N TYR A 338 -10.64 -9.32 31.76
CA TYR A 338 -11.66 -8.73 32.62
C TYR A 338 -13.10 -8.95 32.14
N ILE A 339 -13.27 -9.77 31.09
CA ILE A 339 -14.59 -10.23 30.66
C ILE A 339 -14.97 -11.53 31.36
#